data_bd68fa6707e95e2c0dae247167fa0814
#
_entry.id   bd68fa6707e95e2c0dae247167fa0814
#
_cell.length_a   1.000
_cell.length_b   1.000
_cell.length_c   1.000
_cell.angle_alpha   90.00
_cell.angle_beta   90.00
_cell.angle_gamma   90.00
#
_symmetry.space_group_name_H-M   'P 1'
#
loop_
_entity.id
_entity.type
_entity.pdbx_description
1 polymer ?
#
loop_
_entity_poly.entity_id
_entity_poly.type
_entity_poly.pdbx_seq_one_letter_code
_entity_poly.pdbx_strand_id
1 'polypeptide(L)'
;MTAHDVEYIEIYTNDQRKTTDYFVSGMGFQEEARCRTGALESTLLREKEIQLVITSGPGTADFLAEHGDGIADIAFACEDPLAAHEGALAAGARDLTSGNPAGPAVSGFGAVRHTLLKRSADQPHGLPPGRDWVTSPAGAPRAGTTTELRLLDHIAVCLEAGTLHDTVRYYIDGFGFDQYSSEYVAVGEQAMDSIVVRSPSSGITFTIIEPDSTKKPGQIDEFLERNGGPGVQHLAFLVDEIIPAVVEFETRGIEFLQTPGTYYDALAERIDNLDETITDLRKTNVLADRDEWGYLLQLFTRSPFERRTLFFELIQRHGAQGFGSSNIRALYEAVERARAANS
;
A
#
# COMPACT_ATOMS: atom_id res chain seq x y z
N MET A 1 18.41 3.13 16.10
CA MET A 1 18.74 3.44 14.70
C MET A 1 17.62 3.01 13.75
N THR A 2 16.40 2.94 14.19
CA THR A 2 15.37 2.29 13.39
C THR A 2 14.36 3.31 12.92
N ALA A 3 13.99 3.23 11.66
CA ALA A 3 12.73 3.76 11.19
C ALA A 3 11.61 3.01 11.94
N HIS A 4 10.67 3.76 12.52
CA HIS A 4 9.67 3.15 13.39
C HIS A 4 8.23 3.34 12.90
N ASP A 5 8.00 4.26 11.96
CA ASP A 5 6.68 4.54 11.42
C ASP A 5 6.78 5.14 10.00
N VAL A 6 5.68 5.09 9.25
CA VAL A 6 5.53 5.84 8.00
C VAL A 6 5.07 7.26 8.35
N GLU A 7 5.90 8.27 8.01
CA GLU A 7 5.53 9.67 8.27
C GLU A 7 4.53 10.19 7.25
N TYR A 8 4.78 9.92 5.97
CA TYR A 8 3.84 10.19 4.87
C TYR A 8 4.17 9.30 3.65
N ILE A 9 3.22 9.18 2.76
CA ILE A 9 3.40 8.58 1.43
C ILE A 9 3.13 9.65 0.39
N GLU A 10 4.08 9.88 -0.51
CA GLU A 10 3.93 10.83 -1.61
C GLU A 10 3.59 10.12 -2.91
N ILE A 11 2.46 10.52 -3.48
CA ILE A 11 1.95 10.05 -4.77
C ILE A 11 2.19 11.13 -5.81
N TYR A 12 2.95 10.82 -6.85
CA TYR A 12 3.04 11.65 -8.05
C TYR A 12 1.89 11.33 -8.98
N THR A 13 1.24 12.36 -9.52
CA THR A 13 0.06 12.19 -10.37
C THR A 13 0.02 13.22 -11.50
N ASN A 14 -0.53 12.80 -12.64
CA ASN A 14 -0.82 13.67 -13.77
C ASN A 14 -2.04 14.57 -13.52
N ASP A 15 -2.97 14.14 -12.67
CA ASP A 15 -4.19 14.87 -12.33
C ASP A 15 -4.38 14.96 -10.82
N GLN A 16 -3.78 16.00 -10.23
CA GLN A 16 -3.84 16.23 -8.79
C GLN A 16 -5.27 16.35 -8.28
N ARG A 17 -6.14 17.03 -9.04
CA ARG A 17 -7.53 17.25 -8.63
C ARG A 17 -8.28 15.91 -8.55
N LYS A 18 -8.21 15.11 -9.60
CA LYS A 18 -8.88 13.79 -9.66
C LYS A 18 -8.37 12.88 -8.54
N THR A 19 -7.04 12.86 -8.33
CA THR A 19 -6.43 12.03 -7.28
C THR A 19 -6.83 12.53 -5.89
N THR A 20 -6.80 13.84 -5.64
CA THR A 20 -7.28 14.42 -4.38
C THR A 20 -8.76 14.11 -4.13
N ASP A 21 -9.62 14.30 -5.15
CA ASP A 21 -11.06 14.00 -5.05
C ASP A 21 -11.32 12.53 -4.76
N TYR A 22 -10.54 11.60 -5.31
CA TYR A 22 -10.63 10.17 -5.01
C TYR A 22 -10.42 9.87 -3.52
N PHE A 23 -9.38 10.45 -2.93
CA PHE A 23 -9.11 10.24 -1.51
C PHE A 23 -10.07 11.02 -0.60
N VAL A 24 -10.38 12.26 -0.91
CA VAL A 24 -11.24 13.11 -0.05
C VAL A 24 -12.70 12.69 -0.16
N SER A 25 -13.24 12.61 -1.36
CA SER A 25 -14.67 12.32 -1.57
C SER A 25 -14.97 10.82 -1.49
N GLY A 26 -14.05 9.98 -1.98
CA GLY A 26 -14.22 8.53 -2.00
C GLY A 26 -13.78 7.86 -0.70
N MET A 27 -12.50 8.04 -0.32
CA MET A 27 -11.93 7.31 0.82
C MET A 27 -12.04 8.04 2.16
N GLY A 28 -12.53 9.29 2.19
CA GLY A 28 -12.84 10.01 3.43
C GLY A 28 -11.68 10.78 4.05
N PHE A 29 -10.55 10.91 3.36
CA PHE A 29 -9.44 11.75 3.81
C PHE A 29 -9.85 13.22 3.91
N GLN A 30 -9.19 13.95 4.78
CA GLN A 30 -9.36 15.39 4.92
C GLN A 30 -8.16 16.11 4.28
N GLU A 31 -8.44 17.18 3.52
CA GLU A 31 -7.40 18.07 3.06
C GLU A 31 -6.93 18.96 4.21
N GLU A 32 -5.67 18.79 4.64
CA GLU A 32 -5.08 19.53 5.76
C GLU A 32 -4.36 20.79 5.31
N ALA A 33 -3.57 20.68 4.23
CA ALA A 33 -2.77 21.80 3.74
C ALA A 33 -2.45 21.66 2.25
N ARG A 34 -2.12 22.79 1.65
CA ARG A 34 -1.58 22.87 0.29
C ARG A 34 -0.26 23.60 0.27
N CYS A 35 0.58 23.24 -0.68
CA CYS A 35 1.85 23.90 -0.91
C CYS A 35 2.09 24.07 -2.40
N ARG A 36 2.71 25.20 -2.76
CA ARG A 36 3.24 25.43 -4.10
C ARG A 36 4.70 25.83 -3.98
N THR A 37 5.59 24.94 -4.43
CA THR A 37 7.02 25.20 -4.45
C THR A 37 7.52 25.22 -5.90
N GLY A 38 7.77 26.42 -6.41
CA GLY A 38 8.07 26.62 -7.83
C GLY A 38 6.91 26.17 -8.73
N ALA A 39 7.17 25.16 -9.54
CA ALA A 39 6.18 24.58 -10.44
C ALA A 39 5.52 23.28 -9.90
N LEU A 40 5.85 22.87 -8.68
CA LEU A 40 5.22 21.73 -8.00
C LEU A 40 4.04 22.20 -7.16
N GLU A 41 2.93 21.51 -7.27
CA GLU A 41 1.76 21.67 -6.41
C GLU A 41 1.58 20.40 -5.58
N SER A 42 1.45 20.54 -4.26
CA SER A 42 1.26 19.43 -3.33
C SER A 42 0.06 19.70 -2.44
N THR A 43 -0.75 18.66 -2.23
CA THR A 43 -1.87 18.66 -1.27
C THR A 43 -1.58 17.61 -0.21
N LEU A 44 -1.61 17.99 1.05
CA LEU A 44 -1.51 17.07 2.19
C LEU A 44 -2.91 16.62 2.58
N LEU A 45 -3.10 15.33 2.57
CA LEU A 45 -4.33 14.66 2.98
C LEU A 45 -4.05 13.87 4.25
N ARG A 46 -4.97 13.90 5.20
CA ARG A 46 -4.88 13.16 6.45
C ARG A 46 -6.15 12.37 6.73
N GLU A 47 -5.96 11.17 7.22
CA GLU A 47 -6.99 10.38 7.86
C GLU A 47 -6.40 9.66 9.07
N LYS A 48 -6.76 10.10 10.27
CA LYS A 48 -6.14 9.66 11.54
C LYS A 48 -4.60 9.75 11.46
N GLU A 49 -3.90 8.62 11.54
CA GLU A 49 -2.44 8.54 11.47
C GLU A 49 -1.90 8.41 10.03
N ILE A 50 -2.78 8.34 9.03
CA ILE A 50 -2.37 8.17 7.63
C ILE A 50 -2.19 9.54 6.98
N GLN A 51 -1.00 9.83 6.46
CA GLN A 51 -0.70 11.02 5.69
C GLN A 51 -0.35 10.68 4.25
N LEU A 52 -1.07 11.30 3.29
CA LEU A 52 -0.78 11.22 1.87
C LEU A 52 -0.42 12.62 1.34
N VAL A 53 0.63 12.71 0.57
CA VAL A 53 1.01 13.93 -0.15
C VAL A 53 0.76 13.69 -1.63
N ILE A 54 -0.18 14.43 -2.21
CA ILE A 54 -0.50 14.32 -3.63
C ILE A 54 0.23 15.43 -4.37
N THR A 55 1.18 15.09 -5.22
CA THR A 55 2.06 16.05 -5.90
C THR A 55 1.97 15.95 -7.41
N SER A 56 1.89 17.09 -8.06
CA SER A 56 1.90 17.23 -9.52
C SER A 56 2.77 18.40 -9.97
N GLY A 57 3.11 18.42 -11.24
CA GLY A 57 3.84 19.52 -11.86
C GLY A 57 5.10 19.07 -12.61
N PRO A 58 5.81 19.98 -13.29
CA PRO A 58 6.93 19.62 -14.16
C PRO A 58 8.05 18.82 -13.49
N GLY A 59 8.26 18.99 -12.17
CA GLY A 59 9.28 18.23 -11.43
C GLY A 59 8.95 16.74 -11.23
N THR A 60 7.72 16.30 -11.55
CA THR A 60 7.32 14.88 -11.49
C THR A 60 7.33 14.23 -12.89
N ALA A 61 7.65 14.97 -13.95
CA ALA A 61 7.43 14.55 -15.34
C ALA A 61 8.22 13.29 -15.72
N ASP A 62 9.47 13.17 -15.31
CA ASP A 62 10.31 12.01 -15.62
C ASP A 62 9.77 10.74 -14.96
N PHE A 63 9.39 10.84 -13.67
CA PHE A 63 8.75 9.74 -12.95
C PHE A 63 7.44 9.31 -13.62
N LEU A 64 6.57 10.29 -13.95
CA LEU A 64 5.26 10.02 -14.56
C LEU A 64 5.38 9.44 -15.97
N ALA A 65 6.39 9.84 -16.73
CA ALA A 65 6.64 9.29 -18.06
C ALA A 65 7.05 7.81 -17.99
N GLU A 66 7.86 7.43 -17.01
CA GLU A 66 8.36 6.06 -16.83
C GLU A 66 7.35 5.18 -16.11
N HIS A 67 6.78 5.66 -15.00
CA HIS A 67 5.98 4.84 -14.07
C HIS A 67 4.47 5.14 -14.11
N GLY A 68 4.04 6.26 -14.68
CA GLY A 68 2.66 6.76 -14.53
C GLY A 68 2.39 7.30 -13.13
N ASP A 69 1.13 7.43 -12.78
CA ASP A 69 0.73 7.84 -11.43
C ASP A 69 1.13 6.75 -10.42
N GLY A 70 1.85 7.11 -9.37
CA GLY A 70 2.38 6.13 -8.43
C GLY A 70 3.10 6.74 -7.23
N ILE A 71 3.56 5.88 -6.33
CA ILE A 71 4.27 6.28 -5.12
C ILE A 71 5.74 6.57 -5.45
N ALA A 72 6.18 7.79 -5.13
CA ALA A 72 7.53 8.27 -5.36
C ALA A 72 8.36 8.37 -4.07
N ASP A 73 7.69 8.56 -2.92
CA ASP A 73 8.36 8.66 -1.61
C ASP A 73 7.53 7.96 -0.54
N ILE A 74 8.19 7.14 0.28
CA ILE A 74 7.67 6.61 1.53
C ILE A 74 8.57 7.17 2.62
N ALA A 75 8.15 8.25 3.26
CA ALA A 75 8.93 8.90 4.28
C ALA A 75 8.85 8.14 5.61
N PHE A 76 9.98 7.93 6.24
CA PHE A 76 10.08 7.23 7.50
C PHE A 76 10.30 8.19 8.67
N ALA A 77 9.54 7.98 9.74
CA ALA A 77 9.81 8.57 11.03
C ALA A 77 10.96 7.81 11.72
N CYS A 78 11.97 8.55 12.14
CA CYS A 78 13.17 8.02 12.77
C CYS A 78 13.48 8.82 14.04
N GLU A 79 13.98 8.16 15.09
CA GLU A 79 14.53 8.86 16.25
C GLU A 79 15.81 9.65 15.88
N ASP A 80 16.63 9.08 15.01
CA ASP A 80 17.86 9.69 14.47
C ASP A 80 17.94 9.47 12.95
N PRO A 81 17.45 10.43 12.13
CA PRO A 81 17.48 10.35 10.68
C PRO A 81 18.89 10.24 10.08
N LEU A 82 19.90 10.86 10.72
CA LEU A 82 21.27 10.78 10.20
C LEU A 82 21.86 9.39 10.41
N ALA A 83 21.65 8.79 11.58
CA ALA A 83 22.06 7.41 11.83
C ALA A 83 21.34 6.41 10.92
N ALA A 84 20.03 6.63 10.65
CA ALA A 84 19.27 5.81 9.70
C ALA A 84 19.80 5.97 8.27
N HIS A 85 20.15 7.18 7.85
CA HIS A 85 20.76 7.46 6.56
C HIS A 85 22.11 6.76 6.40
N GLU A 86 23.01 6.88 7.39
CA GLU A 86 24.31 6.18 7.39
C GLU A 86 24.14 4.66 7.32
N GLY A 87 23.18 4.10 8.09
CA GLY A 87 22.85 2.67 8.03
C GLY A 87 22.39 2.22 6.66
N ALA A 88 21.47 2.95 6.03
CA ALA A 88 20.99 2.66 4.69
C ALA A 88 22.09 2.73 3.64
N LEU A 89 22.96 3.75 3.69
CA LEU A 89 24.13 3.87 2.78
C LEU A 89 25.09 2.69 2.97
N ALA A 90 25.35 2.28 4.20
CA ALA A 90 26.21 1.12 4.49
C ALA A 90 25.60 -0.19 3.96
N ALA A 91 24.27 -0.29 3.90
CA ALA A 91 23.52 -1.40 3.30
C ALA A 91 23.37 -1.31 1.78
N GLY A 92 23.95 -0.29 1.13
CA GLY A 92 24.02 -0.18 -0.33
C GLY A 92 23.03 0.81 -0.96
N ALA A 93 22.28 1.60 -0.16
CA ALA A 93 21.45 2.66 -0.72
C ALA A 93 22.26 3.75 -1.44
N ARG A 94 21.62 4.40 -2.41
CA ARG A 94 22.13 5.64 -2.99
C ARG A 94 21.68 6.82 -2.16
N ASP A 95 22.57 7.80 -1.96
CA ASP A 95 22.22 9.07 -1.33
C ASP A 95 21.38 9.94 -2.28
N LEU A 96 20.20 10.30 -1.84
CA LEU A 96 19.24 11.16 -2.55
C LEU A 96 18.95 12.46 -1.79
N THR A 97 19.77 12.80 -0.80
CA THR A 97 19.60 13.99 0.05
C THR A 97 19.75 15.29 -0.75
N SER A 98 20.61 15.30 -1.77
CA SER A 98 20.78 16.46 -2.63
C SER A 98 19.49 16.72 -3.44
N GLY A 99 18.87 17.89 -3.19
CA GLY A 99 17.60 18.27 -3.82
C GLY A 99 16.35 17.83 -3.06
N ASN A 100 16.48 17.15 -1.91
CA ASN A 100 15.36 16.89 -1.02
C ASN A 100 15.31 17.91 0.13
N PRO A 101 14.38 18.89 0.08
CA PRO A 101 14.32 19.93 1.12
C PRO A 101 13.79 19.42 2.47
N ALA A 102 13.18 18.25 2.50
CA ALA A 102 12.59 17.68 3.70
C ALA A 102 13.65 17.09 4.66
N GLY A 103 14.81 16.68 4.15
CA GLY A 103 15.88 16.10 4.97
C GLY A 103 16.69 15.02 4.25
N PRO A 104 17.43 14.20 5.01
CA PRO A 104 18.15 13.06 4.44
C PRO A 104 17.21 12.14 3.67
N ALA A 105 17.66 11.64 2.53
CA ALA A 105 16.89 10.72 1.72
C ALA A 105 17.79 9.68 1.06
N VAL A 106 17.28 8.47 0.91
CA VAL A 106 17.96 7.34 0.29
C VAL A 106 17.07 6.65 -0.74
N SER A 107 17.68 5.90 -1.66
CA SER A 107 16.91 5.05 -2.55
C SER A 107 16.27 3.90 -1.77
N GLY A 108 15.02 3.61 -2.09
CA GLY A 108 14.35 2.38 -1.71
C GLY A 108 14.45 1.34 -2.84
N PHE A 109 13.31 0.87 -3.32
CA PHE A 109 13.17 -0.04 -4.47
C PHE A 109 12.70 0.73 -5.72
N GLY A 110 13.19 0.34 -6.89
CA GLY A 110 12.86 1.01 -8.15
C GLY A 110 13.14 2.51 -8.11
N ALA A 111 12.13 3.32 -8.42
CA ALA A 111 12.18 4.77 -8.36
C ALA A 111 11.68 5.36 -7.03
N VAL A 112 11.26 4.52 -6.08
CA VAL A 112 10.80 4.97 -4.76
C VAL A 112 11.98 5.36 -3.90
N ARG A 113 11.89 6.51 -3.25
CA ARG A 113 12.84 6.97 -2.24
C ARG A 113 12.26 6.84 -0.83
N HIS A 114 13.15 6.91 0.16
CA HIS A 114 12.78 7.05 1.57
C HIS A 114 13.37 8.36 2.10
N THR A 115 12.49 9.31 2.37
CA THR A 115 12.86 10.53 3.13
C THR A 115 12.85 10.19 4.61
N LEU A 116 13.91 10.57 5.33
CA LEU A 116 14.10 10.21 6.73
C LEU A 116 13.86 11.44 7.60
N LEU A 117 12.84 11.36 8.47
CA LEU A 117 12.37 12.51 9.24
C LEU A 117 12.46 12.23 10.74
N LYS A 118 12.80 13.27 11.49
CA LYS A 118 12.88 13.16 12.94
C LYS A 118 11.48 13.25 13.54
N ARG A 119 11.03 12.17 14.15
CA ARG A 119 9.85 12.12 14.99
C ARG A 119 10.03 11.03 16.05
N SER A 120 9.73 11.32 17.30
CA SER A 120 9.69 10.29 18.35
C SER A 120 8.38 9.51 18.27
N ALA A 121 8.40 8.25 18.68
CA ALA A 121 7.26 7.35 18.53
C ALA A 121 5.97 7.82 19.26
N ASP A 122 6.11 8.65 20.29
CA ASP A 122 5.01 9.22 21.07
C ASP A 122 4.50 10.57 20.54
N GLN A 123 5.13 11.12 19.49
CA GLN A 123 4.73 12.40 18.91
C GLN A 123 3.73 12.19 17.76
N PRO A 124 2.69 13.04 17.66
CA PRO A 124 1.76 12.98 16.55
C PRO A 124 2.43 13.42 15.23
N HIS A 125 1.87 13.00 14.12
CA HIS A 125 2.30 13.48 12.81
C HIS A 125 2.12 15.00 12.68
N GLY A 126 3.16 15.67 12.16
CA GLY A 126 3.13 17.09 11.84
C GLY A 126 2.93 17.36 10.34
N LEU A 127 3.07 18.62 9.95
CA LEU A 127 3.19 18.96 8.54
C LEU A 127 4.56 18.48 8.02
N PRO A 128 4.63 17.76 6.88
CA PRO A 128 5.91 17.34 6.31
C PRO A 128 6.86 18.51 6.10
N PRO A 129 8.12 18.44 6.55
CA PRO A 129 9.08 19.53 6.44
C PRO A 129 9.48 19.81 4.98
N GLY A 130 10.21 20.92 4.77
CA GLY A 130 10.78 21.28 3.46
C GLY A 130 9.80 21.89 2.48
N ARG A 131 8.56 22.19 2.92
CA ARG A 131 7.51 22.81 2.10
C ARG A 131 6.81 23.92 2.89
N ASP A 132 6.47 25.01 2.20
CA ASP A 132 5.71 26.13 2.78
C ASP A 132 4.21 25.81 2.74
N TRP A 133 3.76 25.00 3.66
CA TRP A 133 2.37 24.58 3.75
C TRP A 133 1.45 25.72 4.17
N VAL A 134 0.38 25.90 3.40
CA VAL A 134 -0.75 26.75 3.75
C VAL A 134 -1.87 25.83 4.21
N THR A 135 -2.22 25.88 5.49
CA THR A 135 -3.30 25.08 6.04
C THR A 135 -4.61 25.40 5.38
N SER A 136 -5.31 24.40 4.91
CA SER A 136 -6.66 24.55 4.40
C SER A 136 -7.58 24.95 5.57
N PRO A 137 -8.54 25.87 5.37
CA PRO A 137 -9.54 26.10 6.39
C PRO A 137 -10.15 24.74 6.73
N ALA A 138 -10.12 24.37 8.02
CA ALA A 138 -10.68 23.10 8.44
C ALA A 138 -12.07 22.94 7.81
N GLY A 139 -12.16 22.10 6.79
CA GLY A 139 -13.45 21.72 6.25
C GLY A 139 -14.20 21.13 7.43
N ALA A 140 -15.39 21.65 7.72
CA ALA A 140 -16.22 21.03 8.73
C ALA A 140 -16.28 19.54 8.39
N PRO A 141 -16.01 18.63 9.36
CA PRO A 141 -16.16 17.22 9.12
C PRO A 141 -17.52 17.05 8.42
N ARG A 142 -17.54 16.47 7.22
CA ARG A 142 -18.82 16.24 6.55
C ARG A 142 -19.67 15.48 7.55
N ALA A 143 -20.75 16.10 8.04
CA ALA A 143 -21.64 15.50 9.01
C ALA A 143 -22.12 14.15 8.46
N GLY A 144 -21.79 13.06 9.16
CA GLY A 144 -22.13 11.70 8.75
C GLY A 144 -20.99 10.88 8.10
N THR A 145 -19.78 11.43 7.92
CA THR A 145 -18.63 10.62 7.50
C THR A 145 -17.89 10.13 8.74
N THR A 146 -18.30 8.99 9.26
CA THR A 146 -17.37 8.19 10.06
C THR A 146 -16.34 7.65 9.07
N THR A 147 -15.10 8.02 9.24
CA THR A 147 -14.00 7.46 8.45
C THR A 147 -13.75 6.05 8.95
N GLU A 148 -13.84 5.11 8.05
CA GLU A 148 -13.70 3.69 8.38
C GLU A 148 -12.22 3.28 8.49
N LEU A 149 -11.30 4.06 7.84
CA LEU A 149 -9.87 3.75 7.84
C LEU A 149 -9.25 4.04 9.21
N ARG A 150 -8.43 3.12 9.72
CA ARG A 150 -7.76 3.24 11.01
C ARG A 150 -6.29 3.59 10.91
N LEU A 151 -5.54 2.79 10.13
CA LEU A 151 -4.10 2.94 9.95
C LEU A 151 -3.67 2.26 8.64
N LEU A 152 -2.46 2.53 8.23
CA LEU A 152 -1.79 1.83 7.16
C LEU A 152 -1.30 0.48 7.70
N ASP A 153 -1.89 -0.63 7.23
CA ASP A 153 -1.55 -1.98 7.69
C ASP A 153 -0.25 -2.48 7.05
N HIS A 154 -0.15 -2.37 5.73
CA HIS A 154 1.05 -2.75 4.99
C HIS A 154 1.14 -2.08 3.61
N ILE A 155 2.31 -2.15 3.03
CA ILE A 155 2.64 -1.65 1.70
C ILE A 155 3.14 -2.84 0.86
N ALA A 156 2.46 -3.15 -0.22
CA ALA A 156 2.85 -4.24 -1.12
C ALA A 156 3.76 -3.72 -2.23
N VAL A 157 4.91 -4.38 -2.38
CA VAL A 157 5.97 -4.01 -3.30
C VAL A 157 6.22 -5.14 -4.28
N CYS A 158 6.16 -4.83 -5.57
CA CYS A 158 6.57 -5.77 -6.62
C CYS A 158 8.01 -5.48 -7.05
N LEU A 159 8.82 -6.53 -7.13
CA LEU A 159 10.20 -6.50 -7.55
C LEU A 159 10.43 -7.36 -8.79
N GLU A 160 11.53 -7.10 -9.50
CA GLU A 160 12.02 -7.98 -10.54
C GLU A 160 12.52 -9.31 -9.96
N ALA A 161 12.34 -10.39 -10.73
CA ALA A 161 12.78 -11.72 -10.34
C ALA A 161 14.27 -11.76 -9.95
N GLY A 162 14.58 -12.38 -8.84
CA GLY A 162 15.94 -12.56 -8.32
C GLY A 162 16.46 -11.39 -7.48
N THR A 163 15.63 -10.40 -7.15
CA THR A 163 16.04 -9.23 -6.34
C THR A 163 15.44 -9.19 -4.94
N LEU A 164 14.50 -10.11 -4.62
CA LEU A 164 13.77 -10.16 -3.35
C LEU A 164 14.71 -10.25 -2.14
N HIS A 165 15.62 -11.21 -2.13
CA HIS A 165 16.48 -11.43 -0.96
C HIS A 165 17.46 -10.29 -0.71
N ASP A 166 17.97 -9.64 -1.75
CA ASP A 166 18.87 -8.49 -1.60
C ASP A 166 18.11 -7.27 -1.08
N THR A 167 16.88 -7.06 -1.57
CA THR A 167 16.01 -6.00 -1.07
C THR A 167 15.60 -6.23 0.39
N VAL A 168 15.24 -7.45 0.76
CA VAL A 168 14.95 -7.82 2.16
C VAL A 168 16.16 -7.54 3.06
N ARG A 169 17.35 -7.97 2.64
CA ARG A 169 18.60 -7.72 3.38
C ARG A 169 18.88 -6.23 3.54
N TYR A 170 18.62 -5.43 2.50
CA TYR A 170 18.73 -3.99 2.57
C TYR A 170 17.88 -3.37 3.70
N TYR A 171 16.61 -3.80 3.86
CA TYR A 171 15.77 -3.30 4.93
C TYR A 171 16.19 -3.80 6.32
N ILE A 172 16.69 -5.02 6.41
CA ILE A 172 17.20 -5.59 7.67
C ILE A 172 18.49 -4.86 8.08
N ASP A 173 19.48 -4.79 7.21
CA ASP A 173 20.81 -4.25 7.53
C ASP A 173 20.78 -2.71 7.63
N GLY A 174 20.00 -2.03 6.78
CA GLY A 174 19.95 -0.57 6.69
C GLY A 174 19.03 0.09 7.72
N PHE A 175 17.88 -0.53 8.02
CA PHE A 175 16.86 0.06 8.88
C PHE A 175 16.56 -0.76 10.13
N GLY A 176 17.16 -1.93 10.29
CA GLY A 176 16.94 -2.81 11.44
C GLY A 176 15.56 -3.45 11.46
N PHE A 177 14.98 -3.71 10.29
CA PHE A 177 13.72 -4.44 10.20
C PHE A 177 13.96 -5.93 10.44
N ASP A 178 12.90 -6.63 10.83
CA ASP A 178 12.90 -8.08 10.97
C ASP A 178 12.20 -8.73 9.78
N GLN A 179 12.70 -9.88 9.33
CA GLN A 179 11.93 -10.73 8.42
C GLN A 179 10.80 -11.37 9.23
N TYR A 180 9.56 -10.99 8.88
CA TYR A 180 8.37 -11.41 9.62
C TYR A 180 7.81 -12.75 9.14
N SER A 181 7.70 -12.93 7.83
CA SER A 181 7.23 -14.16 7.20
C SER A 181 7.80 -14.32 5.80
N SER A 182 7.67 -15.51 5.23
CA SER A 182 7.96 -15.78 3.82
C SER A 182 7.01 -16.83 3.30
N GLU A 183 6.57 -16.69 2.06
CA GLU A 183 5.67 -17.61 1.39
C GLU A 183 6.00 -17.73 -0.09
N TYR A 184 5.93 -18.98 -0.58
CA TYR A 184 5.93 -19.28 -2.01
C TYR A 184 4.51 -19.64 -2.45
N VAL A 185 3.93 -18.84 -3.33
CA VAL A 185 2.55 -19.03 -3.80
C VAL A 185 2.58 -19.48 -5.26
N ALA A 186 2.23 -20.75 -5.50
CA ALA A 186 2.06 -21.30 -6.84
C ALA A 186 0.57 -21.37 -7.19
N VAL A 187 0.21 -20.85 -8.37
CA VAL A 187 -1.16 -20.76 -8.84
C VAL A 187 -1.21 -21.14 -10.34
N GLY A 188 -1.70 -22.34 -10.64
CA GLY A 188 -1.67 -22.87 -11.99
C GLY A 188 -0.23 -23.02 -12.51
N GLU A 189 0.07 -22.33 -13.62
CA GLU A 189 1.41 -22.32 -14.22
C GLU A 189 2.25 -21.08 -13.80
N GLN A 190 1.72 -20.25 -12.93
CA GLN A 190 2.37 -19.05 -12.38
C GLN A 190 2.82 -19.29 -10.95
N ALA A 191 3.81 -18.56 -10.49
CA ALA A 191 4.18 -18.53 -9.09
C ALA A 191 4.88 -17.21 -8.72
N MET A 192 4.87 -16.92 -7.42
CA MET A 192 5.55 -15.77 -6.85
C MET A 192 6.20 -16.17 -5.53
N ASP A 193 7.30 -15.52 -5.20
CA ASP A 193 7.94 -15.58 -3.89
C ASP A 193 7.65 -14.28 -3.15
N SER A 194 7.36 -14.37 -1.86
CA SER A 194 7.01 -13.24 -1.02
C SER A 194 7.72 -13.31 0.33
N ILE A 195 8.29 -12.18 0.73
CA ILE A 195 8.87 -12.01 2.07
C ILE A 195 8.29 -10.73 2.68
N VAL A 196 7.85 -10.85 3.91
CA VAL A 196 7.39 -9.69 4.68
C VAL A 196 8.52 -9.22 5.60
N VAL A 197 8.83 -7.93 5.53
CA VAL A 197 9.71 -7.26 6.48
C VAL A 197 8.92 -6.24 7.30
N ARG A 198 9.26 -6.13 8.58
CA ARG A 198 8.54 -5.27 9.51
C ARG A 198 9.50 -4.54 10.43
N SER A 199 9.23 -3.25 10.68
CA SER A 199 9.96 -2.52 11.71
C SER A 199 9.68 -3.10 13.11
N PRO A 200 10.63 -3.01 14.08
CA PRO A 200 10.41 -3.50 15.45
C PRO A 200 9.21 -2.88 16.15
N SER A 201 8.83 -1.67 15.78
CA SER A 201 7.61 -0.98 16.25
C SER A 201 6.31 -1.49 15.63
N SER A 202 6.41 -2.26 14.55
CA SER A 202 5.29 -2.66 13.66
C SER A 202 4.62 -1.50 12.92
N GLY A 203 5.16 -0.29 12.96
CA GLY A 203 4.63 0.89 12.25
C GLY A 203 4.95 0.89 10.74
N ILE A 204 5.90 0.05 10.29
CA ILE A 204 6.22 -0.14 8.88
C ILE A 204 6.20 -1.63 8.56
N THR A 205 5.36 -2.01 7.61
CA THR A 205 5.31 -3.39 7.11
C THR A 205 5.35 -3.37 5.58
N PHE A 206 6.33 -4.03 4.98
CA PHE A 206 6.38 -4.27 3.54
C PHE A 206 6.13 -5.74 3.24
N THR A 207 5.16 -6.01 2.36
CA THR A 207 5.00 -7.29 1.69
C THR A 207 5.73 -7.21 0.36
N ILE A 208 6.90 -7.82 0.27
CA ILE A 208 7.79 -7.71 -0.89
C ILE A 208 7.64 -8.98 -1.73
N ILE A 209 7.33 -8.83 -3.01
CA ILE A 209 6.92 -9.91 -3.89
C ILE A 209 7.74 -9.88 -5.17
N GLU A 210 8.25 -11.04 -5.62
CA GLU A 210 8.84 -11.20 -6.94
C GLU A 210 8.19 -12.36 -7.72
N PRO A 211 8.15 -12.32 -9.07
CA PRO A 211 7.66 -13.45 -9.86
C PRO A 211 8.71 -14.56 -9.91
N ASP A 212 8.26 -15.81 -9.95
CA ASP A 212 9.14 -16.94 -10.27
C ASP A 212 9.38 -16.99 -11.79
N SER A 213 10.54 -16.55 -12.24
CA SER A 213 10.93 -16.50 -13.66
C SER A 213 11.02 -17.86 -14.33
N THR A 214 10.96 -18.98 -13.59
CA THR A 214 10.90 -20.35 -14.13
C THR A 214 9.50 -20.78 -14.52
N LYS A 215 8.49 -19.96 -14.18
CA LYS A 215 7.07 -20.17 -14.43
C LYS A 215 6.57 -19.25 -15.55
N LYS A 216 5.29 -19.39 -15.92
CA LYS A 216 4.67 -18.47 -16.86
C LYS A 216 4.50 -17.09 -16.23
N PRO A 217 4.65 -16.02 -17.03
CA PRO A 217 4.36 -14.66 -16.56
C PRO A 217 2.95 -14.56 -15.97
N GLY A 218 2.84 -13.80 -14.87
CA GLY A 218 1.60 -13.60 -14.13
C GLY A 218 1.33 -12.13 -13.84
N GLN A 219 0.48 -11.89 -12.85
CA GLN A 219 0.06 -10.53 -12.46
C GLN A 219 1.22 -9.64 -11.98
N ILE A 220 2.29 -10.22 -11.41
CA ILE A 220 3.46 -9.44 -10.97
C ILE A 220 4.26 -8.98 -12.19
N ASP A 221 4.45 -9.85 -13.18
CA ASP A 221 5.10 -9.47 -14.44
C ASP A 221 4.31 -8.39 -15.18
N GLU A 222 2.97 -8.49 -15.21
CA GLU A 222 2.11 -7.46 -15.79
C GLU A 222 2.21 -6.12 -15.05
N PHE A 223 2.34 -6.15 -13.71
CA PHE A 223 2.57 -4.95 -12.93
C PHE A 223 3.91 -4.30 -13.32
N LEU A 224 4.99 -5.07 -13.31
CA LEU A 224 6.35 -4.58 -13.64
C LEU A 224 6.40 -3.96 -15.04
N GLU A 225 5.76 -4.59 -16.02
CA GLU A 225 5.68 -4.05 -17.38
C GLU A 225 4.93 -2.71 -17.41
N ARG A 226 3.77 -2.61 -16.76
CA ARG A 226 2.96 -1.38 -16.75
C ARG A 226 3.59 -0.27 -15.93
N ASN A 227 4.28 -0.62 -14.84
CA ASN A 227 4.95 0.33 -13.97
C ASN A 227 6.32 0.77 -14.52
N GLY A 228 6.86 0.05 -15.51
CA GLY A 228 8.23 0.31 -16.00
C GLY A 228 9.30 -0.10 -14.98
N GLY A 229 9.07 -1.18 -14.22
CA GLY A 229 9.99 -1.71 -13.22
C GLY A 229 9.38 -1.85 -11.81
N PRO A 230 10.21 -2.06 -10.78
CA PRO A 230 9.78 -2.22 -9.40
C PRO A 230 9.01 -1.02 -8.86
N GLY A 231 8.05 -1.28 -7.97
CA GLY A 231 7.24 -0.22 -7.37
C GLY A 231 6.21 -0.72 -6.37
N VAL A 232 5.45 0.21 -5.79
CA VAL A 232 4.34 -0.11 -4.90
C VAL A 232 3.13 -0.54 -5.72
N GLN A 233 2.64 -1.74 -5.44
CA GLN A 233 1.43 -2.27 -6.06
C GLN A 233 0.17 -1.81 -5.33
N HIS A 234 0.16 -1.90 -4.00
CA HIS A 234 -0.98 -1.42 -3.22
C HIS A 234 -0.60 -0.91 -1.82
N LEU A 235 -1.51 -0.10 -1.27
CA LEU A 235 -1.53 0.27 0.14
C LEU A 235 -2.72 -0.43 0.77
N ALA A 236 -2.49 -1.15 1.86
CA ALA A 236 -3.54 -1.77 2.64
C ALA A 236 -3.90 -0.93 3.85
N PHE A 237 -5.18 -0.63 4.00
CA PHE A 237 -5.72 0.14 5.11
C PHE A 237 -6.55 -0.76 6.04
N LEU A 238 -6.21 -0.73 7.32
CA LEU A 238 -6.97 -1.43 8.34
C LEU A 238 -8.32 -0.74 8.57
N VAL A 239 -9.38 -1.53 8.63
CA VAL A 239 -10.73 -1.11 9.01
C VAL A 239 -11.23 -1.93 10.19
N ASP A 240 -12.17 -1.38 10.98
CA ASP A 240 -12.76 -2.11 12.09
C ASP A 240 -13.78 -3.13 11.61
N GLU A 241 -14.67 -2.73 10.69
CA GLU A 241 -15.73 -3.58 10.12
C GLU A 241 -15.75 -3.40 8.60
N ILE A 242 -15.26 -4.41 7.86
CA ILE A 242 -15.05 -4.28 6.42
C ILE A 242 -16.34 -4.22 5.63
N ILE A 243 -17.40 -4.94 6.04
CA ILE A 243 -18.68 -4.96 5.31
C ILE A 243 -19.36 -3.58 5.30
N PRO A 244 -19.55 -2.89 6.45
CA PRO A 244 -20.02 -1.51 6.44
C PRO A 244 -19.10 -0.56 5.69
N ALA A 245 -17.77 -0.70 5.83
CA ALA A 245 -16.79 0.13 5.15
C ALA A 245 -16.93 0.03 3.63
N VAL A 246 -17.02 -1.18 3.08
CA VAL A 246 -17.21 -1.42 1.64
C VAL A 246 -18.49 -0.75 1.14
N VAL A 247 -19.62 -0.95 1.82
CA VAL A 247 -20.89 -0.33 1.45
C VAL A 247 -20.78 1.20 1.43
N GLU A 248 -20.15 1.78 2.44
CA GLU A 248 -19.96 3.23 2.52
C GLU A 248 -19.06 3.75 1.40
N PHE A 249 -17.93 3.08 1.12
CA PHE A 249 -17.02 3.48 0.04
C PHE A 249 -17.67 3.32 -1.35
N GLU A 250 -18.46 2.29 -1.59
CA GLU A 250 -19.22 2.13 -2.84
C GLU A 250 -20.23 3.28 -3.04
N THR A 251 -20.93 3.72 -1.98
CA THR A 251 -21.85 4.88 -2.07
C THR A 251 -21.12 6.18 -2.41
N ARG A 252 -19.83 6.27 -2.09
CA ARG A 252 -18.94 7.40 -2.44
C ARG A 252 -18.26 7.25 -3.80
N GLY A 253 -18.55 6.17 -4.54
CA GLY A 253 -18.04 5.93 -5.88
C GLY A 253 -16.71 5.20 -5.95
N ILE A 254 -16.24 4.59 -4.87
CA ILE A 254 -15.08 3.67 -4.92
C ILE A 254 -15.53 2.38 -5.58
N GLU A 255 -14.79 1.95 -6.59
CA GLU A 255 -15.03 0.67 -7.27
C GLU A 255 -14.12 -0.41 -6.71
N PHE A 256 -14.69 -1.57 -6.36
CA PHE A 256 -13.95 -2.74 -5.92
C PHE A 256 -13.86 -3.83 -7.00
N LEU A 257 -12.88 -4.71 -6.84
CA LEU A 257 -12.75 -5.90 -7.66
C LEU A 257 -13.87 -6.88 -7.34
N GLN A 258 -14.39 -7.53 -8.38
CA GLN A 258 -15.46 -8.52 -8.25
C GLN A 258 -14.89 -9.92 -8.02
N THR A 259 -15.45 -10.63 -7.07
CA THR A 259 -15.08 -12.01 -6.75
C THR A 259 -16.09 -12.98 -7.33
N PRO A 260 -15.69 -14.01 -8.08
CA PRO A 260 -16.60 -15.00 -8.63
C PRO A 260 -17.41 -15.70 -7.53
N GLY A 261 -18.70 -15.94 -7.77
CA GLY A 261 -19.58 -16.61 -6.80
C GLY A 261 -19.07 -17.98 -6.35
N THR A 262 -18.37 -18.70 -7.24
CA THR A 262 -17.74 -20.01 -6.95
C THR A 262 -16.65 -19.94 -5.85
N TYR A 263 -16.09 -18.77 -5.57
CA TYR A 263 -15.23 -18.57 -4.42
C TYR A 263 -15.96 -18.80 -3.10
N TYR A 264 -17.17 -18.19 -2.97
CA TYR A 264 -17.98 -18.29 -1.74
C TYR A 264 -18.64 -19.65 -1.59
N ASP A 265 -18.91 -20.37 -2.69
CA ASP A 265 -19.43 -21.73 -2.64
C ASP A 265 -18.44 -22.68 -1.94
N ALA A 266 -17.13 -22.44 -2.11
CA ALA A 266 -16.09 -23.22 -1.45
C ALA A 266 -15.64 -22.63 -0.09
N LEU A 267 -16.06 -21.43 0.26
CA LEU A 267 -15.55 -20.73 1.45
C LEU A 267 -15.91 -21.45 2.74
N ALA A 268 -17.14 -21.97 2.85
CA ALA A 268 -17.61 -22.71 4.02
C ALA A 268 -16.81 -24.00 4.31
N GLU A 269 -16.15 -24.58 3.29
CA GLU A 269 -15.32 -25.77 3.43
C GLU A 269 -13.87 -25.39 3.82
N ARG A 270 -13.48 -24.13 3.56
CA ARG A 270 -12.13 -23.63 3.83
C ARG A 270 -11.99 -22.98 5.18
N ILE A 271 -13.02 -22.25 5.62
CA ILE A 271 -12.95 -21.43 6.82
C ILE A 271 -14.25 -21.63 7.61
N ASP A 272 -14.12 -22.02 8.86
CA ASP A 272 -15.18 -22.12 9.85
C ASP A 272 -15.11 -20.96 10.86
N ASN A 273 -16.15 -20.76 11.64
CA ASN A 273 -16.20 -19.79 12.73
C ASN A 273 -15.85 -18.36 12.31
N LEU A 274 -16.46 -17.89 11.22
CA LEU A 274 -16.48 -16.48 10.87
C LEU A 274 -17.63 -15.80 11.63
N ASP A 275 -17.40 -14.58 12.10
CA ASP A 275 -18.45 -13.75 12.69
C ASP A 275 -19.41 -13.24 11.60
N GLU A 276 -18.87 -12.97 10.40
CA GLU A 276 -19.62 -12.53 9.24
C GLU A 276 -20.26 -13.69 8.49
N THR A 277 -21.44 -13.47 7.93
CA THR A 277 -22.09 -14.50 7.11
C THR A 277 -21.46 -14.57 5.71
N ILE A 278 -21.30 -15.78 5.17
CA ILE A 278 -20.85 -15.97 3.78
C ILE A 278 -21.75 -15.23 2.79
N THR A 279 -23.04 -15.06 3.11
CA THR A 279 -23.97 -14.30 2.28
C THR A 279 -23.60 -12.82 2.22
N ASP A 280 -23.19 -12.22 3.32
CA ASP A 280 -22.82 -10.81 3.37
C ASP A 280 -21.43 -10.59 2.73
N LEU A 281 -20.47 -11.51 2.97
CA LEU A 281 -19.18 -11.50 2.27
C LEU A 281 -19.35 -11.59 0.75
N ARG A 282 -20.24 -12.46 0.27
CA ARG A 282 -20.57 -12.60 -1.16
C ARG A 282 -21.19 -11.33 -1.75
N LYS A 283 -22.10 -10.67 -1.03
CA LYS A 283 -22.74 -9.43 -1.51
C LYS A 283 -21.75 -8.28 -1.66
N THR A 284 -20.76 -8.22 -0.79
CA THR A 284 -19.77 -7.15 -0.74
C THR A 284 -18.44 -7.53 -1.41
N ASN A 285 -18.35 -8.72 -2.04
CA ASN A 285 -17.15 -9.26 -2.67
C ASN A 285 -15.96 -9.45 -1.73
N VAL A 286 -16.16 -9.43 -0.42
CA VAL A 286 -15.12 -9.54 0.59
C VAL A 286 -14.55 -10.96 0.63
N LEU A 287 -13.23 -11.06 0.61
CA LEU A 287 -12.48 -12.29 0.70
C LEU A 287 -12.18 -12.60 2.17
N ALA A 288 -12.05 -13.88 2.51
CA ALA A 288 -11.66 -14.33 3.82
C ALA A 288 -10.48 -15.30 3.75
N ASP A 289 -9.50 -15.13 4.63
CA ASP A 289 -8.37 -16.04 4.81
C ASP A 289 -8.14 -16.32 6.29
N ARG A 290 -7.50 -17.44 6.61
CA ARG A 290 -7.25 -17.89 7.97
C ARG A 290 -5.80 -18.34 8.12
N ASP A 291 -5.19 -17.94 9.23
CA ASP A 291 -3.93 -18.45 9.70
C ASP A 291 -4.07 -19.10 11.10
N GLU A 292 -2.94 -19.45 11.73
CA GLU A 292 -2.93 -20.09 13.04
C GLU A 292 -3.39 -19.19 14.20
N TRP A 293 -3.42 -17.87 14.00
CA TRP A 293 -3.80 -16.88 15.03
C TRP A 293 -5.26 -16.40 14.90
N GLY A 294 -5.87 -16.55 13.69
CA GLY A 294 -7.21 -16.08 13.50
C GLY A 294 -7.62 -16.05 12.02
N TYR A 295 -8.48 -15.10 11.67
CA TYR A 295 -8.85 -14.85 10.28
C TYR A 295 -8.74 -13.38 9.91
N LEU A 296 -8.63 -13.11 8.64
CA LEU A 296 -8.69 -11.77 8.06
C LEU A 296 -9.74 -11.72 6.95
N LEU A 297 -10.26 -10.53 6.76
CA LEU A 297 -11.12 -10.18 5.65
C LEU A 297 -10.45 -9.10 4.83
N GLN A 298 -10.52 -9.20 3.49
CA GLN A 298 -9.86 -8.25 2.61
C GLN A 298 -10.64 -8.01 1.32
N LEU A 299 -10.48 -6.81 0.77
CA LEU A 299 -11.05 -6.45 -0.52
C LEU A 299 -10.19 -5.39 -1.20
N PHE A 300 -10.03 -5.51 -2.52
CA PHE A 300 -9.17 -4.65 -3.31
C PHE A 300 -9.99 -3.70 -4.17
N THR A 301 -9.59 -2.43 -4.23
CA THR A 301 -10.19 -1.47 -5.15
C THR A 301 -9.73 -1.74 -6.59
N ARG A 302 -10.53 -1.29 -7.55
CA ARG A 302 -10.00 -1.02 -8.89
C ARG A 302 -9.04 0.15 -8.80
N SER A 303 -7.94 0.09 -9.54
CA SER A 303 -7.01 1.22 -9.61
C SER A 303 -7.71 2.45 -10.18
N PRO A 304 -7.62 3.62 -9.52
CA PRO A 304 -8.16 4.88 -10.06
C PRO A 304 -7.27 5.50 -11.16
N PHE A 305 -6.08 4.95 -11.36
CA PHE A 305 -5.04 5.47 -12.24
C PHE A 305 -5.06 4.80 -13.62
N GLU A 306 -4.57 5.51 -14.64
CA GLU A 306 -4.64 5.08 -16.04
C GLU A 306 -3.88 3.77 -16.30
N ARG A 307 -2.64 3.65 -15.80
CA ARG A 307 -1.82 2.44 -15.98
C ARG A 307 -2.27 1.26 -15.13
N ARG A 308 -3.17 1.48 -14.16
CA ARG A 308 -3.73 0.46 -13.27
C ARG A 308 -2.65 -0.32 -12.50
N THR A 309 -1.62 0.39 -12.06
CA THR A 309 -0.53 -0.17 -11.26
C THR A 309 -0.82 -0.07 -9.78
N LEU A 310 -1.06 1.15 -9.26
CA LEU A 310 -1.35 1.37 -7.85
C LEU A 310 -2.86 1.21 -7.56
N PHE A 311 -3.20 0.40 -6.56
CA PHE A 311 -4.56 0.24 -6.04
C PHE A 311 -4.55 0.19 -4.51
N PHE A 312 -5.73 0.00 -3.89
CA PHE A 312 -5.86 0.04 -2.44
C PHE A 312 -6.57 -1.21 -1.93
N GLU A 313 -6.20 -1.63 -0.73
CA GLU A 313 -6.80 -2.75 -0.02
C GLU A 313 -7.49 -2.26 1.24
N LEU A 314 -8.67 -2.79 1.53
CA LEU A 314 -9.27 -2.77 2.87
C LEU A 314 -9.00 -4.10 3.52
N ILE A 315 -8.53 -4.08 4.76
CA ILE A 315 -8.27 -5.27 5.55
C ILE A 315 -8.86 -5.13 6.95
N GLN A 316 -9.56 -6.19 7.39
CA GLN A 316 -10.02 -6.37 8.77
C GLN A 316 -9.36 -7.60 9.36
N ARG A 317 -8.83 -7.51 10.57
CA ARG A 317 -8.11 -8.59 11.22
C ARG A 317 -8.82 -9.06 12.50
N HIS A 318 -9.15 -10.34 12.54
CA HIS A 318 -9.64 -11.04 13.74
C HIS A 318 -8.53 -11.96 14.26
N GLY A 319 -7.44 -11.34 14.74
CA GLY A 319 -6.27 -12.03 15.25
C GLY A 319 -5.26 -12.48 14.20
N ALA A 320 -5.67 -12.64 12.95
CA ALA A 320 -4.77 -13.07 11.88
C ALA A 320 -3.58 -12.13 11.69
N GLN A 321 -2.42 -12.71 11.43
CA GLN A 321 -1.15 -12.01 11.22
C GLN A 321 -0.62 -12.14 9.77
N GLY A 322 -1.25 -13.00 8.97
CA GLY A 322 -0.93 -13.22 7.55
C GLY A 322 -1.45 -12.10 6.64
N PHE A 323 -1.27 -12.29 5.33
CA PHE A 323 -1.58 -11.29 4.30
C PHE A 323 -2.50 -11.84 3.19
N GLY A 324 -3.26 -12.91 3.48
CA GLY A 324 -4.28 -13.44 2.58
C GLY A 324 -3.76 -14.26 1.40
N SER A 325 -2.64 -14.92 1.53
CA SER A 325 -2.03 -15.73 0.47
C SER A 325 -2.91 -16.87 -0.03
N SER A 326 -3.70 -17.49 0.86
CA SER A 326 -4.65 -18.54 0.46
C SER A 326 -5.78 -17.99 -0.44
N ASN A 327 -6.11 -16.69 -0.34
CA ASN A 327 -7.08 -16.04 -1.19
C ASN A 327 -6.62 -15.97 -2.66
N ILE A 328 -5.31 -15.76 -2.89
CA ILE A 328 -4.73 -15.73 -4.25
C ILE A 328 -5.03 -17.04 -4.96
N ARG A 329 -4.75 -18.17 -4.31
CA ARG A 329 -5.04 -19.51 -4.86
C ARG A 329 -6.52 -19.75 -5.04
N ALA A 330 -7.32 -19.43 -4.02
CA ALA A 330 -8.76 -19.63 -4.06
C ALA A 330 -9.47 -18.81 -5.14
N LEU A 331 -9.02 -17.58 -5.39
CA LEU A 331 -9.53 -16.75 -6.47
C LEU A 331 -9.21 -17.34 -7.83
N TYR A 332 -7.98 -17.82 -8.04
CA TYR A 332 -7.60 -18.47 -9.31
C TYR A 332 -8.50 -19.68 -9.58
N GLU A 333 -8.63 -20.59 -8.61
CA GLU A 333 -9.48 -21.77 -8.74
C GLU A 333 -10.96 -21.41 -8.98
N ALA A 334 -11.45 -20.33 -8.36
CA ALA A 334 -12.81 -19.84 -8.58
C ALA A 334 -13.01 -19.31 -10.01
N VAL A 335 -12.03 -18.60 -10.55
CA VAL A 335 -12.05 -18.12 -11.94
C VAL A 335 -12.06 -19.29 -12.92
N GLU A 336 -11.22 -20.30 -12.71
CA GLU A 336 -11.18 -21.50 -13.57
C GLU A 336 -12.51 -22.28 -13.51
N ARG A 337 -13.09 -22.46 -12.32
CA ARG A 337 -14.44 -23.07 -12.18
C ARG A 337 -15.52 -22.28 -12.90
N ALA A 338 -15.50 -20.95 -12.77
CA ALA A 338 -16.47 -20.09 -13.45
C ALA A 338 -16.34 -20.17 -14.98
N ARG A 339 -15.12 -20.27 -15.52
CA ARG A 339 -14.86 -20.47 -16.95
C ARG A 339 -15.40 -21.83 -17.44
N ALA A 340 -15.09 -22.90 -16.71
CA ALA A 340 -15.57 -24.25 -17.04
C ALA A 340 -17.09 -24.39 -17.04
N ALA A 341 -17.79 -23.68 -16.15
CA ALA A 341 -19.26 -23.68 -16.09
C ALA A 341 -19.94 -22.91 -17.24
N ASN A 342 -19.20 -22.02 -17.93
CA ASN A 342 -19.69 -21.22 -19.05
C ASN A 342 -19.27 -21.79 -20.43
N SER A 343 -18.53 -22.89 -20.42
CA SER A 343 -18.09 -23.65 -21.64
C SER A 343 -18.99 -24.83 -21.88
#